data_b589f64fdc1b5fdc5856819016501ff1
#
_entry.id   b589f64fdc1b5fdc5856819016501ff1
#
_cell.length_a   1.000
_cell.length_b   1.000
_cell.length_c   1.000
_cell.angle_alpha   90.00
_cell.angle_beta   90.00
_cell.angle_gamma   90.00
#
_symmetry.space_group_name_H-M   'P 1'
#
loop_
_entity.id
_entity.type
_entity.pdbx_description
1 polymer ?
#
loop_
_entity_poly.entity_id
_entity_poly.type
_entity_poly.pdbx_seq_one_letter_code
_entity_poly.pdbx_strand_id
1 'polypeptide(L)'
;MKKFLLILLLFSLNITKVYSLEADVFVQSTVNRAAETLNGSFTKDERIEKLKEIAKETVDIKGIGYYSLGSHRKNLSKDQLINYINIFEEYFLKSFSSRLAEYSNPEIEVNSKKKLNENYTIVSSTLVATDSRPEVKIEWRVYTKNPENLLIRDLIIEGLSLARTQKEEFSSIINSNDGKIEALLKNLSDFSSK
;
A
#
# COMPACT_ATOMS: atom_id res chain seq x y z
N MET A 1 -52.63 -50.61 -3.61
CA MET A 1 -52.47 -49.24 -3.03
C MET A 1 -50.98 -49.01 -2.81
N LYS A 2 -50.31 -48.31 -3.75
CA LYS A 2 -48.87 -48.02 -3.67
C LYS A 2 -48.69 -46.67 -2.95
N LYS A 3 -48.08 -46.67 -1.77
CA LYS A 3 -47.75 -45.45 -1.04
C LYS A 3 -46.49 -44.84 -1.67
N PHE A 4 -46.63 -43.67 -2.28
CA PHE A 4 -45.56 -42.86 -2.82
C PHE A 4 -44.94 -42.07 -1.66
N LEU A 5 -43.72 -42.43 -1.22
CA LEU A 5 -42.96 -41.71 -0.20
C LEU A 5 -42.20 -40.58 -0.86
N LEU A 6 -42.68 -39.34 -0.72
CA LEU A 6 -42.04 -38.15 -1.22
C LEU A 6 -40.91 -37.74 -0.24
N ILE A 7 -39.65 -38.05 -0.57
CA ILE A 7 -38.50 -37.60 0.22
C ILE A 7 -38.21 -36.16 -0.23
N LEU A 8 -38.59 -35.20 0.62
CA LEU A 8 -38.24 -33.79 0.46
C LEU A 8 -36.78 -33.60 0.91
N LEU A 9 -35.85 -33.57 -0.06
CA LEU A 9 -34.45 -33.29 0.18
C LEU A 9 -34.29 -31.79 0.47
N LEU A 10 -34.27 -31.43 1.77
CA LEU A 10 -33.93 -30.07 2.23
C LEU A 10 -32.44 -29.83 1.99
N PHE A 11 -32.15 -29.24 0.83
CA PHE A 11 -30.82 -28.69 0.54
C PHE A 11 -30.66 -27.40 1.39
N SER A 12 -30.08 -27.53 2.58
CA SER A 12 -29.68 -26.38 3.39
C SER A 12 -28.54 -25.64 2.66
N LEU A 13 -28.87 -24.60 1.93
CA LEU A 13 -27.93 -23.62 1.42
C LEU A 13 -27.26 -22.95 2.62
N ASN A 14 -26.09 -23.45 3.01
CA ASN A 14 -25.19 -22.73 3.89
C ASN A 14 -24.69 -21.50 3.14
N ILE A 15 -25.40 -20.37 3.25
CA ILE A 15 -24.95 -19.06 2.80
C ILE A 15 -23.87 -18.65 3.80
N THR A 16 -22.62 -18.99 3.50
CA THR A 16 -21.48 -18.42 4.20
C THR A 16 -21.49 -16.93 3.89
N LYS A 17 -21.84 -16.09 4.87
CA LYS A 17 -21.64 -14.64 4.79
C LYS A 17 -20.12 -14.44 4.67
N VAL A 18 -19.63 -14.15 3.47
CA VAL A 18 -18.30 -13.63 3.28
C VAL A 18 -18.31 -12.23 3.92
N TYR A 19 -17.71 -12.12 5.09
CA TYR A 19 -17.47 -10.82 5.70
C TYR A 19 -16.39 -10.13 4.90
N SER A 20 -16.76 -9.18 4.08
CA SER A 20 -15.82 -8.26 3.45
C SER A 20 -15.09 -7.48 4.54
N LEU A 21 -13.77 -7.48 4.48
CA LEU A 21 -12.96 -6.66 5.39
C LEU A 21 -13.22 -5.18 5.08
N GLU A 22 -13.62 -4.42 6.09
CA GLU A 22 -13.86 -2.98 5.95
C GLU A 22 -12.52 -2.22 5.86
N ALA A 23 -12.47 -1.16 5.05
CA ALA A 23 -11.22 -0.45 4.77
C ALA A 23 -10.57 0.19 6.01
N ASP A 24 -11.36 0.68 6.96
CA ASP A 24 -10.89 1.22 8.24
C ASP A 24 -10.29 0.12 9.14
N VAL A 25 -10.93 -1.04 9.20
CA VAL A 25 -10.41 -2.21 9.94
C VAL A 25 -9.12 -2.70 9.31
N PHE A 26 -9.03 -2.71 7.98
CA PHE A 26 -7.82 -3.07 7.25
C PHE A 26 -6.66 -2.12 7.56
N VAL A 27 -6.90 -0.80 7.50
CA VAL A 27 -5.89 0.20 7.84
C VAL A 27 -5.49 0.10 9.31
N GLN A 28 -6.46 -0.02 10.23
CA GLN A 28 -6.16 -0.17 11.66
C GLN A 28 -5.30 -1.40 11.94
N SER A 29 -5.62 -2.54 11.33
CA SER A 29 -4.80 -3.76 11.46
C SER A 29 -3.39 -3.55 10.91
N THR A 30 -3.26 -2.88 9.76
CA THR A 30 -1.95 -2.60 9.14
C THR A 30 -1.09 -1.70 10.03
N VAL A 31 -1.65 -0.62 10.57
CA VAL A 31 -0.90 0.30 11.44
C VAL A 31 -0.56 -0.33 12.78
N ASN A 32 -1.43 -1.17 13.34
CA ASN A 32 -1.14 -1.90 14.58
C ASN A 32 0.06 -2.85 14.40
N ARG A 33 0.10 -3.63 13.31
CA ARG A 33 1.23 -4.51 12.98
C ARG A 33 2.54 -3.75 12.82
N ALA A 34 2.49 -2.58 12.15
CA ALA A 34 3.65 -1.71 12.01
C ALA A 34 4.11 -1.14 13.37
N ALA A 35 3.18 -0.67 14.20
CA ALA A 35 3.46 -0.16 15.55
C ALA A 35 4.06 -1.25 16.45
N GLU A 36 3.51 -2.47 16.45
CA GLU A 36 4.06 -3.62 17.19
C GLU A 36 5.50 -3.93 16.76
N THR A 37 5.78 -3.85 15.45
CA THR A 37 7.15 -4.03 14.93
C THR A 37 8.09 -2.93 15.43
N LEU A 38 7.65 -1.68 15.42
CA LEU A 38 8.46 -0.53 15.82
C LEU A 38 8.68 -0.45 17.33
N ASN A 39 7.71 -0.91 18.13
CA ASN A 39 7.76 -0.92 19.59
C ASN A 39 8.42 -2.20 20.15
N GLY A 40 8.62 -3.22 19.31
CA GLY A 40 9.22 -4.48 19.71
C GLY A 40 10.73 -4.39 19.98
N SER A 41 11.26 -5.39 20.68
CA SER A 41 12.71 -5.51 20.98
C SER A 41 13.48 -6.05 19.77
N PHE A 42 13.31 -5.42 18.60
CA PHE A 42 13.99 -5.77 17.36
C PHE A 42 15.12 -4.81 17.06
N THR A 43 16.18 -5.30 16.42
CA THR A 43 17.21 -4.45 15.82
C THR A 43 16.61 -3.62 14.68
N LYS A 44 17.32 -2.57 14.25
CA LYS A 44 16.87 -1.72 13.13
C LYS A 44 16.66 -2.55 11.85
N ASP A 45 17.58 -3.47 11.56
CA ASP A 45 17.50 -4.30 10.35
C ASP A 45 16.31 -5.28 10.40
N GLU A 46 16.05 -5.91 11.56
CA GLU A 46 14.87 -6.75 11.75
C GLU A 46 13.56 -5.98 11.62
N ARG A 47 13.50 -4.74 12.12
CA ARG A 47 12.34 -3.86 11.92
C ARG A 47 12.13 -3.56 10.44
N ILE A 48 13.19 -3.24 9.71
CA ILE A 48 13.14 -2.98 8.26
C ILE A 48 12.57 -4.19 7.52
N GLU A 49 13.08 -5.40 7.77
CA GLU A 49 12.60 -6.59 7.08
C GLU A 49 11.12 -6.89 7.41
N LYS A 50 10.70 -6.79 8.67
CA LYS A 50 9.30 -6.96 9.05
C LYS A 50 8.37 -5.91 8.42
N LEU A 51 8.81 -4.67 8.32
CA LEU A 51 8.05 -3.60 7.66
C LEU A 51 7.93 -3.83 6.14
N LYS A 52 8.96 -4.39 5.49
CA LYS A 52 8.89 -4.82 4.09
C LYS A 52 7.85 -5.91 3.87
N GLU A 53 7.78 -6.90 4.77
CA GLU A 53 6.76 -7.96 4.70
C GLU A 53 5.35 -7.37 4.81
N ILE A 54 5.12 -6.49 5.79
CA ILE A 54 3.84 -5.80 5.95
C ILE A 54 3.49 -5.01 4.67
N ALA A 55 4.46 -4.27 4.10
CA ALA A 55 4.24 -3.51 2.89
C ALA A 55 3.90 -4.39 1.67
N LYS A 56 4.57 -5.53 1.49
CA LYS A 56 4.27 -6.49 0.41
C LYS A 56 2.86 -7.05 0.48
N GLU A 57 2.34 -7.25 1.69
CA GLU A 57 0.99 -7.79 1.89
C GLU A 57 -0.10 -6.72 1.75
N THR A 58 0.18 -5.47 2.11
CA THR A 58 -0.85 -4.45 2.28
C THR A 58 -0.82 -3.32 1.26
N VAL A 59 0.26 -3.19 0.48
CA VAL A 59 0.44 -2.10 -0.49
C VAL A 59 0.44 -2.63 -1.91
N ASP A 60 -0.28 -1.97 -2.81
CA ASP A 60 -0.21 -2.25 -4.26
C ASP A 60 1.03 -1.60 -4.87
N ILE A 61 2.22 -2.16 -4.52
CA ILE A 61 3.52 -1.62 -4.95
C ILE A 61 3.58 -1.53 -6.47
N LYS A 62 3.12 -2.56 -7.18
CA LYS A 62 3.10 -2.60 -8.64
C LYS A 62 2.18 -1.52 -9.22
N GLY A 63 0.99 -1.34 -8.65
CA GLY A 63 0.05 -0.30 -9.05
C GLY A 63 0.61 1.10 -8.83
N ILE A 64 1.29 1.35 -7.70
CA ILE A 64 2.00 2.61 -7.42
C ILE A 64 3.13 2.81 -8.43
N GLY A 65 3.93 1.78 -8.73
CA GLY A 65 4.99 1.85 -9.72
C GLY A 65 4.47 2.25 -11.11
N TYR A 66 3.39 1.63 -11.58
CA TYR A 66 2.77 2.04 -12.85
C TYR A 66 2.22 3.46 -12.82
N TYR A 67 1.66 3.90 -11.71
CA TYR A 67 1.18 5.26 -11.55
C TYR A 67 2.33 6.28 -11.58
N SER A 68 3.45 5.95 -10.93
CA SER A 68 4.63 6.82 -10.84
C SER A 68 5.32 7.06 -12.18
N LEU A 69 5.25 6.11 -13.13
CA LEU A 69 5.71 6.33 -14.51
C LEU A 69 4.82 7.29 -15.30
N GLY A 70 3.57 7.44 -14.91
CA GLY A 70 2.62 8.28 -15.62
C GLY A 70 2.47 7.93 -17.10
N SER A 71 2.60 8.94 -17.99
CA SER A 71 2.53 8.77 -19.44
C SER A 71 3.75 8.06 -20.04
N HIS A 72 4.90 8.13 -19.40
CA HIS A 72 6.16 7.52 -19.89
C HIS A 72 6.04 6.01 -20.09
N ARG A 73 5.20 5.33 -19.28
CA ARG A 73 4.97 3.88 -19.42
C ARG A 73 4.45 3.45 -20.80
N LYS A 74 3.82 4.36 -21.56
CA LYS A 74 3.28 4.05 -22.90
C LYS A 74 4.37 3.87 -23.95
N ASN A 75 5.56 4.40 -23.68
CA ASN A 75 6.70 4.37 -24.59
C ASN A 75 7.67 3.23 -24.27
N LEU A 76 7.39 2.42 -23.24
CA LEU A 76 8.24 1.33 -22.80
C LEU A 76 7.81 0.00 -23.44
N SER A 77 8.80 -0.81 -23.80
CA SER A 77 8.57 -2.22 -24.16
C SER A 77 8.11 -3.01 -22.92
N LYS A 78 7.56 -4.22 -23.16
CA LYS A 78 7.17 -5.11 -22.04
C LYS A 78 8.37 -5.42 -21.12
N ASP A 79 9.53 -5.68 -21.70
CA ASP A 79 10.73 -6.04 -20.94
C ASP A 79 11.24 -4.86 -20.11
N GLN A 80 11.24 -3.66 -20.68
CA GLN A 80 11.58 -2.44 -19.94
C GLN A 80 10.61 -2.19 -18.77
N LEU A 81 9.32 -2.45 -18.99
CA LEU A 81 8.30 -2.28 -17.96
C LEU A 81 8.45 -3.31 -16.82
N ILE A 82 8.76 -4.56 -17.16
CA ILE A 82 9.04 -5.62 -16.17
C ILE A 82 10.29 -5.25 -15.37
N ASN A 83 11.38 -4.87 -16.04
CA ASN A 83 12.62 -4.46 -15.39
C ASN A 83 12.40 -3.27 -14.45
N TYR A 84 11.65 -2.25 -14.91
CA TYR A 84 11.31 -1.10 -14.08
C TYR A 84 10.53 -1.52 -12.83
N ILE A 85 9.51 -2.37 -12.95
CA ILE A 85 8.69 -2.79 -11.80
C ILE A 85 9.52 -3.54 -10.75
N ASN A 86 10.45 -4.39 -11.18
CA ASN A 86 11.33 -5.11 -10.25
C ASN A 86 12.24 -4.12 -9.48
N ILE A 87 12.89 -3.19 -10.19
CA ILE A 87 13.75 -2.16 -9.58
C ILE A 87 12.93 -1.23 -8.68
N PHE A 88 11.72 -0.85 -9.11
CA PHE A 88 10.82 0.00 -8.31
C PHE A 88 10.39 -0.69 -7.02
N GLU A 89 10.09 -1.97 -7.04
CA GLU A 89 9.72 -2.72 -5.83
C GLU A 89 10.84 -2.71 -4.79
N GLU A 90 12.07 -2.98 -5.20
CA GLU A 90 13.24 -2.92 -4.32
C GLU A 90 13.45 -1.51 -3.73
N TYR A 91 13.40 -0.50 -4.59
CA TYR A 91 13.47 0.90 -4.19
C TYR A 91 12.37 1.28 -3.19
N PHE A 92 11.12 0.95 -3.52
CA PHE A 92 9.96 1.27 -2.67
C PHE A 92 10.10 0.62 -1.31
N LEU A 93 10.34 -0.68 -1.26
CA LEU A 93 10.47 -1.43 -0.01
C LEU A 93 11.59 -0.88 0.87
N LYS A 94 12.75 -0.59 0.30
CA LYS A 94 13.87 -0.01 1.03
C LYS A 94 13.56 1.40 1.53
N SER A 95 13.11 2.29 0.65
CA SER A 95 12.82 3.69 0.98
C SER A 95 11.75 3.79 2.06
N PHE A 96 10.65 3.05 1.91
CA PHE A 96 9.52 3.09 2.83
C PHE A 96 9.87 2.49 4.19
N SER A 97 10.42 1.27 4.21
CA SER A 97 10.72 0.58 5.47
C SER A 97 11.83 1.27 6.28
N SER A 98 12.88 1.79 5.61
CA SER A 98 13.94 2.53 6.30
C SER A 98 13.42 3.80 6.95
N ARG A 99 12.52 4.54 6.29
CA ARG A 99 11.90 5.75 6.88
C ARG A 99 11.01 5.42 8.05
N LEU A 100 10.20 4.37 7.95
CA LEU A 100 9.34 3.94 9.06
C LEU A 100 10.15 3.44 10.26
N ALA A 101 11.26 2.74 10.03
CA ALA A 101 12.11 2.20 11.10
C ALA A 101 12.76 3.28 11.98
N GLU A 102 12.76 4.55 11.54
CA GLU A 102 13.22 5.70 12.35
C GLU A 102 12.18 6.16 13.40
N TYR A 103 10.92 5.77 13.25
CA TYR A 103 9.89 6.15 14.22
C TYR A 103 10.00 5.32 15.51
N SER A 104 9.87 5.99 16.65
CA SER A 104 9.77 5.36 17.96
C SER A 104 8.36 5.56 18.49
N ASN A 105 7.75 4.49 18.96
CA ASN A 105 6.42 4.50 19.59
C ASN A 105 5.36 5.28 18.78
N PRO A 106 5.16 4.98 17.49
CA PRO A 106 4.11 5.64 16.73
C PRO A 106 2.74 5.16 17.22
N GLU A 107 1.86 6.11 17.51
CA GLU A 107 0.45 5.86 17.80
C GLU A 107 -0.38 6.47 16.67
N ILE A 108 -1.16 5.64 15.98
CA ILE A 108 -2.00 6.07 14.87
C ILE A 108 -3.43 5.69 15.19
N GLU A 109 -4.29 6.70 15.26
CA GLU A 109 -5.73 6.56 15.48
C GLU A 109 -6.48 6.66 14.16
N VAL A 110 -7.22 5.62 13.79
CA VAL A 110 -8.12 5.65 12.64
C VAL A 110 -9.41 6.35 13.05
N ASN A 111 -9.72 7.46 12.38
CA ASN A 111 -10.80 8.35 12.76
C ASN A 111 -12.08 8.10 11.96
N SER A 112 -11.97 7.91 10.64
CA SER A 112 -13.13 7.79 9.75
C SER A 112 -12.77 7.13 8.42
N LYS A 113 -13.81 6.74 7.66
CA LYS A 113 -13.69 6.31 6.28
C LYS A 113 -14.72 6.99 5.39
N LYS A 114 -14.40 7.20 4.13
CA LYS A 114 -15.28 7.77 3.11
C LYS A 114 -15.07 7.05 1.78
N LYS A 115 -16.13 6.43 1.26
CA LYS A 115 -16.12 5.87 -0.10
C LYS A 115 -15.90 7.02 -1.11
N LEU A 116 -14.80 6.95 -1.85
CA LEU A 116 -14.46 7.95 -2.87
C LEU A 116 -15.17 7.63 -4.19
N ASN A 117 -15.18 6.36 -4.60
CA ASN A 117 -15.87 5.83 -5.77
C ASN A 117 -15.98 4.30 -5.65
N GLU A 118 -16.38 3.61 -6.74
CA GLU A 118 -16.54 2.15 -6.74
C GLU A 118 -15.24 1.37 -6.48
N ASN A 119 -14.09 1.98 -6.72
CA ASN A 119 -12.79 1.32 -6.61
C ASN A 119 -12.00 1.74 -5.38
N TYR A 120 -12.35 2.84 -4.72
CA TYR A 120 -11.52 3.45 -3.67
C TYR A 120 -12.31 3.95 -2.48
N THR A 121 -11.76 3.68 -1.31
CA THR A 121 -12.16 4.30 -0.04
C THR A 121 -10.97 5.08 0.52
N ILE A 122 -11.23 6.27 1.04
CA ILE A 122 -10.28 7.03 1.86
C ILE A 122 -10.55 6.68 3.32
N VAL A 123 -9.49 6.30 4.02
CA VAL A 123 -9.49 6.15 5.48
C VAL A 123 -8.66 7.28 6.05
N SER A 124 -9.22 8.03 6.99
CA SER A 124 -8.52 9.14 7.65
C SER A 124 -8.03 8.67 9.01
N SER A 125 -6.80 9.02 9.33
CA SER A 125 -6.15 8.74 10.62
C SER A 125 -5.28 9.90 11.06
N THR A 126 -4.91 9.86 12.34
CA THR A 126 -4.03 10.83 12.98
C THR A 126 -2.85 10.09 13.59
N LEU A 127 -1.63 10.49 13.24
CA LEU A 127 -0.45 10.14 14.02
C LEU A 127 -0.40 11.08 15.22
N VAL A 128 -0.54 10.52 16.41
CA VAL A 128 -0.68 11.27 17.67
C VAL A 128 0.58 12.10 17.95
N ALA A 129 0.38 13.33 18.45
CA ALA A 129 1.46 14.21 18.87
C ALA A 129 2.28 13.60 20.01
N THR A 130 3.56 13.96 20.07
CA THR A 130 4.46 13.70 21.20
C THR A 130 5.13 15.00 21.61
N ASP A 131 5.88 15.01 22.69
CA ASP A 131 6.64 16.20 23.13
C ASP A 131 7.61 16.72 22.05
N SER A 132 8.07 15.85 21.16
CA SER A 132 9.05 16.15 20.09
C SER A 132 8.45 16.22 18.68
N ARG A 133 7.16 15.91 18.51
CA ARG A 133 6.52 15.83 17.18
C ARG A 133 5.07 16.30 17.26
N PRO A 134 4.63 17.21 16.38
CA PRO A 134 3.23 17.59 16.27
C PRO A 134 2.36 16.43 15.77
N GLU A 135 1.05 16.57 15.94
CA GLU A 135 0.05 15.72 15.29
C GLU A 135 0.22 15.78 13.76
N VAL A 136 0.02 14.64 13.08
CA VAL A 136 0.08 14.54 11.62
C VAL A 136 -1.15 13.84 11.09
N LYS A 137 -1.86 14.47 10.16
CA LYS A 137 -3.02 13.87 9.47
C LYS A 137 -2.57 13.00 8.33
N ILE A 138 -3.11 11.77 8.29
CA ILE A 138 -2.79 10.78 7.26
C ILE A 138 -4.10 10.28 6.67
N GLU A 139 -4.22 10.36 5.34
CA GLU A 139 -5.29 9.73 4.60
C GLU A 139 -4.72 8.57 3.78
N TRP A 140 -5.38 7.41 3.88
CA TRP A 140 -5.02 6.17 3.20
C TRP A 140 -5.97 5.96 2.05
N ARG A 141 -5.48 5.98 0.81
CA ARG A 141 -6.28 5.61 -0.35
C ARG A 141 -6.22 4.10 -0.52
N VAL A 142 -7.29 3.43 -0.11
CA VAL A 142 -7.42 1.98 -0.17
C VAL A 142 -8.18 1.59 -1.44
N TYR A 143 -7.63 0.65 -2.20
CA TYR A 143 -8.31 0.01 -3.31
C TYR A 143 -9.26 -1.06 -2.79
N THR A 144 -10.55 -0.85 -3.01
CA THR A 144 -11.65 -1.61 -2.40
C THR A 144 -12.52 -2.33 -3.45
N LYS A 145 -12.10 -2.35 -4.72
CA LYS A 145 -12.83 -3.06 -5.78
C LYS A 145 -12.87 -4.57 -5.53
N ASN A 146 -11.81 -5.14 -4.98
CA ASN A 146 -11.78 -6.52 -4.53
C ASN A 146 -11.86 -6.54 -2.99
N PRO A 147 -13.02 -6.84 -2.42
CA PRO A 147 -13.22 -6.81 -0.97
C PRO A 147 -12.48 -7.91 -0.21
N GLU A 148 -12.02 -8.96 -0.90
CA GLU A 148 -11.24 -10.04 -0.31
C GLU A 148 -9.72 -9.71 -0.28
N ASN A 149 -9.30 -8.68 -1.01
CA ASN A 149 -7.90 -8.28 -1.11
C ASN A 149 -7.79 -6.76 -1.22
N LEU A 150 -7.88 -6.09 -0.07
CA LEU A 150 -7.71 -4.64 0.03
C LEU A 150 -6.24 -4.28 -0.05
N LEU A 151 -5.91 -3.20 -0.78
CA LEU A 151 -4.53 -2.74 -0.95
C LEU A 151 -4.45 -1.21 -0.83
N ILE A 152 -3.43 -0.72 -0.15
CA ILE A 152 -3.11 0.70 -0.08
C ILE A 152 -2.47 1.12 -1.40
N ARG A 153 -2.98 2.19 -2.02
CA ARG A 153 -2.44 2.76 -3.28
C ARG A 153 -1.88 4.16 -3.15
N ASP A 154 -2.09 4.81 -2.02
CA ASP A 154 -1.51 6.13 -1.75
C ASP A 154 -1.58 6.44 -0.26
N LEU A 155 -0.62 7.21 0.22
CA LEU A 155 -0.66 7.91 1.48
C LEU A 155 -0.67 9.40 1.20
N ILE A 156 -1.63 10.11 1.80
CA ILE A 156 -1.74 11.56 1.72
C ILE A 156 -1.44 12.10 3.12
N ILE A 157 -0.29 12.73 3.26
CA ILE A 157 0.20 13.25 4.54
C ILE A 157 0.08 14.77 4.50
N GLU A 158 -0.69 15.35 5.44
CA GLU A 158 -0.98 16.79 5.47
C GLU A 158 -1.44 17.33 4.10
N GLY A 159 -2.25 16.55 3.38
CA GLY A 159 -2.77 16.90 2.05
C GLY A 159 -1.81 16.61 0.88
N LEU A 160 -0.58 16.17 1.13
CA LEU A 160 0.41 15.84 0.11
C LEU A 160 0.35 14.35 -0.23
N SER A 161 -0.04 14.00 -1.45
CA SER A 161 -0.06 12.63 -1.98
C SER A 161 1.35 12.15 -2.29
N LEU A 162 1.82 11.10 -1.60
CA LEU A 162 3.15 10.54 -1.82
C LEU A 162 3.28 9.90 -3.22
N ALA A 163 2.25 9.22 -3.70
CA ALA A 163 2.26 8.64 -5.05
C ALA A 163 2.34 9.73 -6.14
N ARG A 164 1.67 10.87 -5.94
CA ARG A 164 1.75 12.01 -6.87
C ARG A 164 3.14 12.63 -6.87
N THR A 165 3.70 12.90 -5.70
CA THR A 165 5.06 13.45 -5.56
C THR A 165 6.07 12.54 -6.25
N GLN A 166 5.98 11.23 -6.02
CA GLN A 166 6.85 10.25 -6.69
C GLN A 166 6.73 10.29 -8.22
N LYS A 167 5.50 10.44 -8.74
CA LYS A 167 5.27 10.58 -10.18
C LYS A 167 5.92 11.84 -10.74
N GLU A 168 5.82 12.95 -10.03
CA GLU A 168 6.39 14.25 -10.43
C GLU A 168 7.92 14.18 -10.44
N GLU A 169 8.53 13.59 -9.40
CA GLU A 169 9.97 13.34 -9.33
C GLU A 169 10.47 12.46 -10.48
N PHE A 170 9.80 11.34 -10.73
CA PHE A 170 10.19 10.42 -11.81
C PHE A 170 10.07 11.06 -13.19
N SER A 171 8.98 11.81 -13.40
CA SER A 171 8.80 12.57 -14.64
C SER A 171 9.91 13.61 -14.82
N SER A 172 10.30 14.30 -13.75
CA SER A 172 11.41 15.27 -13.78
C SER A 172 12.73 14.59 -14.18
N ILE A 173 13.06 13.45 -13.55
CA ILE A 173 14.29 12.70 -13.87
C ILE A 173 14.29 12.27 -15.35
N ILE A 174 13.20 11.68 -15.83
CA ILE A 174 13.09 11.20 -17.22
C ILE A 174 13.22 12.37 -18.20
N ASN A 175 12.47 13.46 -17.97
CA ASN A 175 12.46 14.63 -18.86
C ASN A 175 13.84 15.33 -18.91
N SER A 176 14.54 15.43 -17.78
CA SER A 176 15.87 16.00 -17.70
C SER A 176 16.96 15.14 -18.35
N ASN A 177 16.61 13.93 -18.79
CA ASN A 177 17.51 12.99 -19.46
C ASN A 177 16.95 12.56 -20.84
N ASP A 178 16.46 13.52 -21.62
CA ASP A 178 15.98 13.32 -23.00
C ASP A 178 14.84 12.29 -23.12
N GLY A 179 14.03 12.12 -22.08
CA GLY A 179 12.93 11.15 -22.05
C GLY A 179 13.40 9.69 -21.83
N LYS A 180 14.68 9.47 -21.48
CA LYS A 180 15.26 8.13 -21.31
C LYS A 180 14.97 7.56 -19.94
N ILE A 181 14.33 6.38 -19.89
CA ILE A 181 13.99 5.65 -18.65
C ILE A 181 15.25 5.15 -17.91
N GLU A 182 16.36 4.92 -18.62
CA GLU A 182 17.59 4.36 -18.08
C GLU A 182 18.18 5.22 -16.96
N ALA A 183 18.03 6.55 -17.06
CA ALA A 183 18.45 7.47 -16.00
C ALA A 183 17.65 7.26 -14.70
N LEU A 184 16.35 7.03 -14.80
CA LEU A 184 15.51 6.69 -13.66
C LEU A 184 15.90 5.32 -13.08
N LEU A 185 16.03 4.30 -13.93
CA LEU A 185 16.39 2.94 -13.50
C LEU A 185 17.73 2.95 -12.73
N LYS A 186 18.71 3.67 -13.26
CA LYS A 186 20.01 3.84 -12.57
C LYS A 186 19.85 4.49 -11.20
N ASN A 187 19.09 5.58 -11.12
CA ASN A 187 18.85 6.30 -9.85
C ASN A 187 18.21 5.40 -8.78
N LEU A 188 17.17 4.64 -9.15
CA LEU A 188 16.50 3.72 -8.25
C LEU A 188 17.42 2.57 -7.80
N SER A 189 18.18 1.98 -8.74
CA SER A 189 19.12 0.90 -8.43
C SER A 189 20.26 1.38 -7.54
N ASP A 190 20.84 2.56 -7.81
CA ASP A 190 21.88 3.15 -6.99
C ASP A 190 21.40 3.42 -5.54
N PHE A 191 20.13 3.80 -5.36
CA PHE A 191 19.53 3.94 -4.04
C PHE A 191 19.36 2.59 -3.34
N SER A 192 18.91 1.57 -4.07
CA SER A 192 18.64 0.24 -3.51
C SER A 192 19.92 -0.51 -3.11
N SER A 193 21.06 -0.23 -3.75
CA SER A 193 22.34 -0.89 -3.50
C SER A 193 23.16 -0.31 -2.34
N LYS A 194 22.82 0.87 -1.85
CA LYS A 194 23.45 1.52 -0.66
C LYS A 194 22.86 1.01 0.64
#